data_3f1b8d87aec2d0411817219ac1dd88e3
#
_entry.id   3f1b8d87aec2d0411817219ac1dd88e3
#
_cell.length_a   1.000
_cell.length_b   1.000
_cell.length_c   1.000
_cell.angle_alpha   90.00
_cell.angle_beta   90.00
_cell.angle_gamma   90.00
#
_symmetry.space_group_name_H-M   'P 1'
#
loop_
_entity.id
_entity.type
_entity.pdbx_description
1 polymer ?
#
loop_
_entity_poly.entity_id
_entity_poly.type
_entity_poly.pdbx_seq_one_letter_code
_entity_poly.pdbx_strand_id
1 'polypeptide(L)'
;MRVISIDSAVPHEHIIIRKTHVSTDELIQNIIKEGRTVPRKGHTQKRDVLADPVYNSKVVTKLINSIMLDGKKGVAQKIVYGAFERMAEKAEKPAMEVFEEAMNNIMPVLEVKARRIGGATYQVPIEVRADRRQALALRWITLYSRKRGEKTMEERLANELLDAMNNTGASVKKKEDMHKMAEANKAFAHYRF
;
A
#
# COMPACT_ATOMS: atom_id res chain seq x y z
N MET A 1 -50.23 47.05 -9.39
CA MET A 1 -50.20 46.64 -7.97
C MET A 1 -48.80 46.20 -7.60
N ARG A 2 -48.25 46.89 -6.70
CA ARG A 2 -46.97 46.79 -5.95
C ARG A 2 -45.78 46.04 -6.55
N VAL A 3 -44.90 46.84 -7.10
CA VAL A 3 -43.51 46.60 -7.39
C VAL A 3 -42.78 46.46 -6.03
N ILE A 4 -42.03 45.37 -5.84
CA ILE A 4 -41.05 45.28 -4.77
C ILE A 4 -39.69 45.45 -5.39
N SER A 5 -39.14 46.62 -5.13
CA SER A 5 -37.75 46.98 -5.39
C SER A 5 -36.86 46.16 -4.44
N ILE A 6 -35.85 45.47 -4.97
CA ILE A 6 -34.78 44.90 -4.17
C ILE A 6 -33.51 45.63 -4.59
N ASP A 7 -33.22 46.68 -3.84
CA ASP A 7 -31.90 47.28 -3.72
C ASP A 7 -31.04 46.32 -2.90
N SER A 8 -29.95 45.86 -3.45
CA SER A 8 -28.81 45.42 -2.63
C SER A 8 -27.55 45.56 -3.46
N ALA A 9 -26.90 46.68 -3.29
CA ALA A 9 -25.54 46.93 -3.65
C ALA A 9 -24.62 45.98 -2.86
N VAL A 10 -23.92 45.08 -3.56
CA VAL A 10 -22.80 44.36 -3.01
C VAL A 10 -21.52 45.08 -3.52
N PRO A 11 -20.66 45.56 -2.63
CA PRO A 11 -19.43 46.18 -3.04
C PRO A 11 -18.48 45.11 -3.61
N HIS A 12 -18.07 45.28 -4.85
CA HIS A 12 -16.95 44.53 -5.43
C HIS A 12 -15.66 44.94 -4.70
N GLU A 13 -15.28 44.19 -3.68
CA GLU A 13 -13.93 44.24 -3.17
C GLU A 13 -12.99 43.67 -4.22
N HIS A 14 -12.17 44.55 -4.77
CA HIS A 14 -11.03 44.19 -5.58
C HIS A 14 -10.08 43.31 -4.74
N ILE A 15 -10.11 42.01 -4.97
CA ILE A 15 -9.08 41.11 -4.48
C ILE A 15 -7.80 41.44 -5.23
N ILE A 16 -7.00 42.34 -4.65
CA ILE A 16 -5.64 42.58 -5.07
C ILE A 16 -4.82 41.34 -4.76
N ILE A 17 -4.72 40.42 -5.72
CA ILE A 17 -3.73 39.35 -5.66
C ILE A 17 -2.35 40.03 -5.73
N ARG A 18 -1.79 40.32 -4.56
CA ARG A 18 -0.37 40.69 -4.48
C ARG A 18 0.42 39.46 -4.89
N LYS A 19 0.86 39.42 -6.14
CA LYS A 19 1.96 38.54 -6.58
C LYS A 19 3.18 38.94 -5.75
N THR A 20 3.38 38.33 -4.61
CA THR A 20 4.66 38.40 -3.91
C THR A 20 5.67 37.66 -4.79
N HIS A 21 6.47 38.41 -5.52
CA HIS A 21 7.67 37.91 -6.16
C HIS A 21 8.60 37.47 -5.02
N VAL A 22 8.49 36.24 -4.60
CA VAL A 22 9.46 35.64 -3.69
C VAL A 22 10.75 35.50 -4.50
N SER A 23 11.80 36.19 -4.08
CA SER A 23 13.11 36.12 -4.70
C SER A 23 13.61 34.68 -4.71
N THR A 24 14.31 34.31 -5.78
CA THR A 24 14.96 32.98 -5.89
C THR A 24 15.86 32.71 -4.69
N ASP A 25 16.48 33.75 -4.13
CA ASP A 25 17.34 33.67 -2.96
C ASP A 25 16.55 33.38 -1.67
N GLU A 26 15.32 33.91 -1.51
CA GLU A 26 14.43 33.60 -0.40
C GLU A 26 13.91 32.17 -0.49
N LEU A 27 13.62 31.67 -1.69
CA LEU A 27 13.27 30.25 -1.90
C LEU A 27 14.43 29.34 -1.55
N ILE A 28 15.65 29.67 -1.93
CA ILE A 28 16.86 28.90 -1.59
C ILE A 28 17.12 28.97 -0.09
N GLN A 29 16.99 30.14 0.55
CA GLN A 29 17.14 30.31 1.99
C GLN A 29 16.07 29.52 2.78
N ASN A 30 14.83 29.46 2.31
CA ASN A 30 13.77 28.68 2.93
C ASN A 30 14.01 27.17 2.75
N ILE A 31 14.52 26.73 1.60
CA ILE A 31 14.92 25.33 1.36
C ILE A 31 16.08 24.92 2.28
N ILE A 32 17.03 25.83 2.53
CA ILE A 32 18.15 25.60 3.45
C ILE A 32 17.68 25.60 4.92
N LYS A 33 16.75 26.50 5.30
CA LYS A 33 16.17 26.56 6.65
C LYS A 33 15.32 25.34 6.98
N GLU A 34 14.63 24.76 6.01
CA GLU A 34 13.85 23.53 6.20
C GLU A 34 14.69 22.26 6.31
N GLY A 35 16.02 22.37 6.29
CA GLY A 35 16.91 21.23 6.53
C GLY A 35 16.75 20.09 5.53
N ARG A 36 16.31 20.37 4.29
CA ARG A 36 16.21 19.36 3.22
C ARG A 36 17.58 19.01 2.64
N THR A 37 18.49 18.64 3.53
CA THR A 37 19.72 17.98 3.10
C THR A 37 19.35 16.60 2.55
N VAL A 38 19.76 16.32 1.32
CA VAL A 38 19.62 14.97 0.75
C VAL A 38 20.34 14.00 1.69
N PRO A 39 19.62 13.09 2.38
CA PRO A 39 20.24 12.26 3.39
C PRO A 39 21.18 11.26 2.73
N ARG A 40 22.47 11.42 2.93
CA ARG A 40 23.48 10.50 2.39
C ARG A 40 23.42 9.11 3.05
N LYS A 41 23.03 9.06 4.35
CA LYS A 41 22.84 7.84 5.16
C LYS A 41 21.62 7.91 6.07
N GLY A 42 20.82 8.99 5.99
CA GLY A 42 19.67 9.21 6.85
C GLY A 42 18.43 8.46 6.39
N HIS A 43 17.42 8.47 7.24
CA HIS A 43 16.12 7.86 6.96
C HIS A 43 15.35 8.69 5.92
N THR A 44 15.08 8.12 4.76
CA THR A 44 14.26 8.78 3.72
C THR A 44 12.79 8.85 4.17
N GLN A 45 12.19 10.03 4.09
CA GLN A 45 10.76 10.19 4.39
C GLN A 45 9.92 9.35 3.42
N LYS A 46 8.97 8.60 3.97
CA LYS A 46 8.02 7.83 3.18
C LYS A 46 7.06 8.78 2.49
N ARG A 47 6.87 8.62 1.18
CA ARG A 47 5.85 9.36 0.44
C ARG A 47 4.47 8.81 0.78
N ASP A 48 3.54 9.70 1.11
CA ASP A 48 2.14 9.31 1.29
C ASP A 48 1.51 8.97 -0.06
N VAL A 49 0.66 7.95 -0.05
CA VAL A 49 -0.10 7.50 -1.21
C VAL A 49 -1.53 8.00 -1.07
N LEU A 50 -2.05 8.62 -2.13
CA LEU A 50 -3.44 9.04 -2.18
C LEU A 50 -4.36 7.82 -2.14
N ALA A 51 -5.51 7.96 -1.49
CA ALA A 51 -6.53 6.92 -1.48
C ALA A 51 -7.08 6.68 -2.89
N ASP A 52 -7.55 5.47 -3.16
CA ASP A 52 -8.20 5.13 -4.43
C ASP A 52 -9.54 5.87 -4.55
N PRO A 53 -9.87 6.42 -5.73
CA PRO A 53 -11.09 7.19 -5.91
C PRO A 53 -12.38 6.36 -5.81
N VAL A 54 -12.34 5.06 -6.14
CA VAL A 54 -13.52 4.16 -6.13
C VAL A 54 -13.76 3.60 -4.73
N TYR A 55 -12.73 3.04 -4.12
CA TYR A 55 -12.83 2.35 -2.81
C TYR A 55 -12.36 3.20 -1.63
N ASN A 56 -11.91 4.43 -1.86
CA ASN A 56 -11.39 5.36 -0.84
C ASN A 56 -10.36 4.72 0.13
N SER A 57 -9.56 3.78 -0.37
CA SER A 57 -8.60 3.00 0.42
C SER A 57 -7.16 3.19 -0.07
N LYS A 58 -6.26 3.55 0.86
CA LYS A 58 -4.81 3.63 0.57
C LYS A 58 -4.21 2.25 0.27
N VAL A 59 -4.81 1.18 0.80
CA VAL A 59 -4.32 -0.19 0.60
C VAL A 59 -4.57 -0.65 -0.82
N VAL A 60 -5.75 -0.32 -1.38
CA VAL A 60 -6.10 -0.60 -2.78
C VAL A 60 -5.13 0.12 -3.72
N THR A 61 -4.82 1.39 -3.47
CA THR A 61 -3.82 2.11 -4.28
C THR A 61 -2.43 1.43 -4.21
N LYS A 62 -2.01 0.96 -3.03
CA LYS A 62 -0.75 0.20 -2.90
C LYS A 62 -0.80 -1.13 -3.67
N LEU A 63 -1.95 -1.83 -3.70
CA LEU A 63 -2.15 -3.03 -4.51
C LEU A 63 -2.02 -2.71 -6.00
N ILE A 64 -2.70 -1.68 -6.50
CA ILE A 64 -2.60 -1.21 -7.88
C ILE A 64 -1.13 -0.93 -8.25
N ASN A 65 -0.41 -0.21 -7.39
CA ASN A 65 1.01 0.10 -7.61
C ASN A 65 1.89 -1.15 -7.60
N SER A 66 1.52 -2.20 -6.85
CA SER A 66 2.24 -3.48 -6.80
C SER A 66 2.01 -4.34 -8.05
N ILE A 67 0.80 -4.27 -8.61
CA ILE A 67 0.42 -4.99 -9.85
C ILE A 67 0.95 -4.28 -11.09
N MET A 68 1.10 -2.96 -11.04
CA MET A 68 1.54 -2.13 -12.16
C MET A 68 2.89 -2.59 -12.71
N LEU A 69 2.98 -2.70 -14.05
CA LEU A 69 4.20 -2.94 -14.81
C LEU A 69 4.44 -1.76 -15.75
N ASP A 70 5.69 -1.41 -15.99
CA ASP A 70 6.13 -0.38 -16.95
C ASP A 70 5.42 0.98 -16.79
N GLY A 71 4.97 1.32 -15.58
CA GLY A 71 4.24 2.57 -15.32
C GLY A 71 2.79 2.60 -15.83
N LYS A 72 2.25 1.47 -16.34
CA LYS A 72 0.89 1.37 -16.91
C LYS A 72 -0.18 1.30 -15.82
N LYS A 73 -0.37 2.42 -15.09
CA LYS A 73 -1.29 2.48 -13.95
C LYS A 73 -2.75 2.23 -14.33
N GLY A 74 -3.23 2.79 -15.46
CA GLY A 74 -4.64 2.61 -15.89
C GLY A 74 -4.99 1.15 -16.17
N VAL A 75 -4.06 0.37 -16.72
CA VAL A 75 -4.25 -1.08 -16.93
C VAL A 75 -4.31 -1.80 -15.59
N ALA A 76 -3.42 -1.47 -14.65
CA ALA A 76 -3.42 -2.06 -13.31
C ALA A 76 -4.71 -1.74 -12.53
N GLN A 77 -5.25 -0.53 -12.67
CA GLN A 77 -6.56 -0.16 -12.09
C GLN A 77 -7.69 -1.03 -12.64
N LYS A 78 -7.79 -1.18 -13.98
CA LYS A 78 -8.79 -2.05 -14.60
C LYS A 78 -8.70 -3.48 -14.09
N ILE A 79 -7.49 -4.03 -13.98
CA ILE A 79 -7.28 -5.39 -13.46
C ILE A 79 -7.78 -5.51 -12.02
N VAL A 80 -7.46 -4.55 -11.14
CA VAL A 80 -7.89 -4.61 -9.73
C VAL A 80 -9.40 -4.46 -9.61
N TYR A 81 -10.00 -3.51 -10.33
CA TYR A 81 -11.44 -3.29 -10.27
C TYR A 81 -12.21 -4.50 -10.83
N GLY A 82 -11.82 -5.02 -12.00
CA GLY A 82 -12.41 -6.23 -12.55
C GLY A 82 -12.22 -7.48 -11.68
N ALA A 83 -11.10 -7.57 -10.96
CA ALA A 83 -10.91 -8.64 -9.97
C ALA A 83 -11.84 -8.48 -8.76
N PHE A 84 -12.04 -7.26 -8.28
CA PHE A 84 -12.93 -6.97 -7.15
C PHE A 84 -14.40 -7.22 -7.48
N GLU A 85 -14.85 -6.86 -8.69
CA GLU A 85 -16.19 -7.17 -9.18
C GLU A 85 -16.44 -8.69 -9.21
N ARG A 86 -15.53 -9.44 -9.84
CA ARG A 86 -15.62 -10.91 -9.91
C ARG A 86 -15.57 -11.58 -8.54
N MET A 87 -14.78 -11.01 -7.62
CA MET A 87 -14.66 -11.50 -6.24
C MET A 87 -15.97 -11.26 -5.48
N ALA A 88 -16.59 -10.10 -5.60
CA ALA A 88 -17.85 -9.77 -4.97
C ALA A 88 -18.99 -10.67 -5.48
N GLU A 89 -19.04 -10.93 -6.80
CA GLU A 89 -20.01 -11.84 -7.40
C GLU A 89 -19.89 -13.27 -6.86
N LYS A 90 -18.67 -13.79 -6.72
CA LYS A 90 -18.43 -15.16 -6.25
C LYS A 90 -18.60 -15.35 -4.74
N ALA A 91 -18.26 -14.32 -3.96
CA ALA A 91 -18.32 -14.39 -2.50
C ALA A 91 -19.68 -13.95 -1.94
N GLU A 92 -20.53 -13.31 -2.75
CA GLU A 92 -21.80 -12.70 -2.32
C GLU A 92 -21.62 -11.69 -1.17
N LYS A 93 -20.43 -11.07 -1.08
CA LYS A 93 -20.01 -10.12 -0.07
C LYS A 93 -19.45 -8.84 -0.72
N PRO A 94 -19.44 -7.71 -0.01
CA PRO A 94 -18.76 -6.51 -0.49
C PRO A 94 -17.28 -6.78 -0.77
N ALA A 95 -16.76 -6.33 -1.92
CA ALA A 95 -15.39 -6.58 -2.34
C ALA A 95 -14.33 -6.14 -1.32
N MET A 96 -14.57 -5.04 -0.62
CA MET A 96 -13.65 -4.53 0.39
C MET A 96 -13.56 -5.42 1.63
N GLU A 97 -14.67 -5.98 2.07
CA GLU A 97 -14.72 -6.90 3.20
C GLU A 97 -13.92 -8.18 2.90
N VAL A 98 -14.16 -8.79 1.73
CA VAL A 98 -13.41 -9.96 1.27
C VAL A 98 -11.91 -9.65 1.14
N PHE A 99 -11.56 -8.47 0.64
CA PHE A 99 -10.17 -8.04 0.52
C PHE A 99 -9.50 -7.85 1.89
N GLU A 100 -10.19 -7.26 2.86
CA GLU A 100 -9.66 -7.07 4.22
C GLU A 100 -9.48 -8.40 4.95
N GLU A 101 -10.44 -9.32 4.85
CA GLU A 101 -10.32 -10.68 5.38
C GLU A 101 -9.11 -11.39 4.77
N ALA A 102 -8.98 -11.38 3.44
CA ALA A 102 -7.85 -11.97 2.74
C ALA A 102 -6.50 -11.37 3.18
N MET A 103 -6.44 -10.04 3.29
CA MET A 103 -5.24 -9.34 3.77
C MET A 103 -4.86 -9.76 5.20
N ASN A 104 -5.82 -9.84 6.11
CA ASN A 104 -5.60 -10.26 7.49
C ASN A 104 -5.06 -11.70 7.56
N ASN A 105 -5.59 -12.60 6.71
CA ASN A 105 -5.15 -13.97 6.62
C ASN A 105 -3.74 -14.13 6.07
N ILE A 106 -3.28 -13.22 5.20
CA ILE A 106 -1.94 -13.29 4.56
C ILE A 106 -0.88 -12.56 5.39
N MET A 107 -1.23 -11.51 6.14
CA MET A 107 -0.26 -10.69 6.87
C MET A 107 0.55 -11.51 7.88
N PRO A 108 1.91 -11.59 7.76
CA PRO A 108 2.74 -12.33 8.69
C PRO A 108 3.01 -11.53 9.97
N VAL A 109 3.04 -12.21 11.10
CA VAL A 109 3.46 -11.63 12.39
C VAL A 109 4.97 -11.70 12.57
N LEU A 110 5.59 -12.80 12.10
CA LEU A 110 7.02 -13.07 12.22
C LEU A 110 7.67 -13.15 10.84
N GLU A 111 8.90 -12.69 10.75
CA GLU A 111 9.80 -12.96 9.62
C GLU A 111 11.16 -13.43 10.12
N VAL A 112 11.92 -14.07 9.24
CA VAL A 112 13.27 -14.54 9.54
C VAL A 112 14.27 -13.63 8.85
N LYS A 113 15.25 -13.12 9.63
CA LYS A 113 16.31 -12.25 9.11
C LYS A 113 17.67 -12.92 9.31
N ALA A 114 18.44 -12.98 8.25
CA ALA A 114 19.81 -13.49 8.32
C ALA A 114 20.71 -12.51 9.10
N ARG A 115 21.41 -13.01 10.12
CA ARG A 115 22.41 -12.29 10.91
C ARG A 115 23.71 -13.06 10.89
N ARG A 116 24.82 -12.37 10.64
CA ARG A 116 26.16 -12.97 10.65
C ARG A 116 26.81 -12.72 12.02
N ILE A 117 27.14 -13.79 12.73
CA ILE A 117 27.73 -13.76 14.07
C ILE A 117 28.89 -14.73 14.09
N GLY A 118 30.10 -14.23 14.42
CA GLY A 118 31.32 -15.07 14.52
C GLY A 118 31.65 -15.86 13.24
N GLY A 119 31.31 -15.32 12.04
CA GLY A 119 31.57 -15.99 10.75
C GLY A 119 30.43 -16.88 10.26
N ALA A 120 29.54 -17.35 11.12
CA ALA A 120 28.36 -18.12 10.74
C ALA A 120 27.12 -17.22 10.51
N THR A 121 26.23 -17.64 9.60
CA THR A 121 24.99 -16.93 9.32
C THR A 121 23.81 -17.64 9.98
N TYR A 122 23.17 -16.96 10.92
CA TYR A 122 21.99 -17.44 11.64
C TYR A 122 20.73 -16.78 11.12
N GLN A 123 19.65 -17.54 11.07
CA GLN A 123 18.33 -17.02 10.72
C GLN A 123 17.58 -16.67 12.01
N VAL A 124 17.48 -15.37 12.30
CA VAL A 124 16.90 -14.86 13.54
C VAL A 124 15.46 -14.47 13.32
N PRO A 125 14.49 -15.03 14.08
CA PRO A 125 13.10 -14.63 14.00
C PRO A 125 12.90 -13.23 14.61
N ILE A 126 12.21 -12.37 13.89
CA ILE A 126 11.86 -11.00 14.33
C ILE A 126 10.39 -10.71 14.08
N GLU A 127 9.79 -9.89 14.94
CA GLU A 127 8.45 -9.38 14.69
C GLU A 127 8.44 -8.37 13.56
N VAL A 128 7.39 -8.45 12.74
CA VAL A 128 7.23 -7.57 11.58
C VAL A 128 6.39 -6.37 11.96
N ARG A 129 6.88 -5.15 11.68
CA ARG A 129 6.13 -3.90 11.87
C ARG A 129 4.90 -3.85 10.96
N ALA A 130 3.83 -3.17 11.39
CA ALA A 130 2.54 -3.10 10.67
C ALA A 130 2.67 -2.72 9.19
N ASP A 131 3.45 -1.67 8.88
CA ASP A 131 3.70 -1.24 7.50
C ASP A 131 4.31 -2.35 6.63
N ARG A 132 5.25 -3.10 7.23
CA ARG A 132 5.94 -4.18 6.52
C ARG A 132 5.06 -5.41 6.37
N ARG A 133 4.19 -5.72 7.36
CA ARG A 133 3.19 -6.79 7.24
C ARG A 133 2.31 -6.55 6.02
N GLN A 134 1.78 -5.34 5.88
CA GLN A 134 0.96 -4.93 4.74
C GLN A 134 1.73 -5.04 3.41
N ALA A 135 2.97 -4.55 3.38
CA ALA A 135 3.80 -4.61 2.17
C ALA A 135 4.14 -6.04 1.74
N LEU A 136 4.41 -6.93 2.71
CA LEU A 136 4.67 -8.35 2.44
C LEU A 136 3.42 -9.05 1.90
N ALA A 137 2.25 -8.83 2.51
CA ALA A 137 1.00 -9.40 2.04
C ALA A 137 0.70 -8.99 0.58
N LEU A 138 0.76 -7.70 0.26
CA LEU A 138 0.54 -7.20 -1.09
C LEU A 138 1.54 -7.79 -2.11
N ARG A 139 2.80 -7.92 -1.71
CA ARG A 139 3.84 -8.55 -2.55
C ARG A 139 3.55 -10.02 -2.82
N TRP A 140 3.13 -10.77 -1.80
CA TRP A 140 2.82 -12.19 -1.96
C TRP A 140 1.56 -12.40 -2.81
N ILE A 141 0.50 -11.64 -2.57
CA ILE A 141 -0.70 -11.67 -3.41
C ILE A 141 -0.30 -11.46 -4.88
N THR A 142 0.42 -10.39 -5.18
CA THR A 142 0.84 -10.07 -6.55
C THR A 142 1.72 -11.18 -7.16
N LEU A 143 2.65 -11.72 -6.38
CA LEU A 143 3.56 -12.76 -6.85
C LEU A 143 2.82 -14.06 -7.17
N TYR A 144 1.96 -14.50 -6.27
CA TYR A 144 1.26 -15.78 -6.42
C TYR A 144 0.09 -15.69 -7.40
N SER A 145 -0.61 -14.56 -7.49
CA SER A 145 -1.58 -14.33 -8.56
C SER A 145 -0.94 -14.46 -9.95
N ARG A 146 0.27 -13.92 -10.15
CA ARG A 146 0.98 -14.06 -11.43
C ARG A 146 1.38 -15.50 -11.77
N LYS A 147 1.56 -16.36 -10.77
CA LYS A 147 1.94 -17.77 -10.94
C LYS A 147 0.76 -18.71 -11.20
N ARG A 148 -0.48 -18.20 -11.05
CA ARG A 148 -1.70 -18.98 -11.34
C ARG A 148 -1.84 -19.26 -12.83
N GLY A 149 -2.56 -20.32 -13.17
CA GLY A 149 -2.74 -20.79 -14.54
C GLY A 149 -3.95 -20.20 -15.29
N GLU A 150 -4.79 -19.37 -14.65
CA GLU A 150 -5.95 -18.76 -15.27
C GLU A 150 -5.57 -17.84 -16.44
N LYS A 151 -6.51 -17.58 -17.34
CA LYS A 151 -6.24 -16.84 -18.57
C LYS A 151 -5.92 -15.37 -18.34
N THR A 152 -6.73 -14.66 -17.55
CA THR A 152 -6.58 -13.23 -17.31
C THR A 152 -6.00 -12.93 -15.94
N MET A 153 -5.31 -11.78 -15.79
CA MET A 153 -4.78 -11.37 -14.49
C MET A 153 -5.88 -11.00 -13.49
N GLU A 154 -7.03 -10.55 -14.00
CA GLU A 154 -8.23 -10.29 -13.20
C GLU A 154 -8.73 -11.55 -12.49
N GLU A 155 -8.85 -12.65 -13.26
CA GLU A 155 -9.26 -13.96 -12.72
C GLU A 155 -8.25 -14.52 -11.72
N ARG A 156 -6.96 -14.43 -12.06
CA ARG A 156 -5.87 -14.87 -11.17
C ARG A 156 -5.91 -14.15 -9.84
N LEU A 157 -6.09 -12.83 -9.87
CA LEU A 157 -6.13 -12.01 -8.66
C LEU A 157 -7.39 -12.29 -7.84
N ALA A 158 -8.56 -12.37 -8.48
CA ALA A 158 -9.82 -12.66 -7.83
C ALA A 158 -9.80 -14.03 -7.13
N ASN A 159 -9.34 -15.05 -7.82
CA ASN A 159 -9.28 -16.40 -7.27
C ASN A 159 -8.24 -16.52 -6.13
N GLU A 160 -7.08 -15.83 -6.23
CA GLU A 160 -6.10 -15.83 -5.14
C GLU A 160 -6.63 -15.14 -3.88
N LEU A 161 -7.40 -14.04 -4.03
CA LEU A 161 -8.01 -13.35 -2.90
C LEU A 161 -9.14 -14.18 -2.27
N LEU A 162 -9.95 -14.87 -3.07
CA LEU A 162 -11.00 -15.79 -2.57
C LEU A 162 -10.39 -16.97 -1.81
N ASP A 163 -9.34 -17.59 -2.36
CA ASP A 163 -8.62 -18.66 -1.68
C ASP A 163 -8.04 -18.17 -0.36
N ALA A 164 -7.46 -16.96 -0.36
CA ALA A 164 -6.89 -16.35 0.83
C ALA A 164 -7.92 -15.99 1.90
N MET A 165 -9.13 -15.56 1.52
CA MET A 165 -10.25 -15.38 2.45
C MET A 165 -10.57 -16.69 3.17
N ASN A 166 -10.55 -17.80 2.46
CA ASN A 166 -10.80 -19.14 3.00
C ASN A 166 -9.58 -19.77 3.71
N ASN A 167 -8.54 -18.98 4.02
CA ASN A 167 -7.26 -19.46 4.58
C ASN A 167 -6.58 -20.54 3.73
N THR A 168 -6.78 -20.51 2.43
CA THR A 168 -6.15 -21.40 1.46
C THR A 168 -5.32 -20.59 0.46
N GLY A 169 -4.76 -21.23 -0.52
CA GLY A 169 -3.98 -20.52 -1.55
C GLY A 169 -2.49 -20.39 -1.25
N ALA A 170 -1.75 -20.00 -2.28
CA ALA A 170 -0.29 -19.97 -2.23
C ALA A 170 0.26 -18.81 -1.38
N SER A 171 -0.48 -17.71 -1.29
CA SER A 171 -0.12 -16.54 -0.47
C SER A 171 -0.19 -16.87 1.02
N VAL A 172 -1.24 -17.58 1.46
CA VAL A 172 -1.40 -18.03 2.86
C VAL A 172 -0.35 -19.08 3.19
N LYS A 173 -0.14 -20.04 2.31
CA LYS A 173 0.93 -21.05 2.48
C LYS A 173 2.30 -20.41 2.68
N LYS A 174 2.59 -19.32 1.94
CA LYS A 174 3.84 -18.57 2.14
C LYS A 174 3.97 -17.96 3.51
N LYS A 175 2.87 -17.43 4.10
CA LYS A 175 2.85 -16.96 5.49
C LYS A 175 3.16 -18.10 6.45
N GLU A 176 2.49 -19.25 6.27
CA GLU A 176 2.71 -20.42 7.13
C GLU A 176 4.16 -20.94 7.06
N ASP A 177 4.73 -21.02 5.85
CA ASP A 177 6.13 -21.42 5.66
C ASP A 177 7.10 -20.45 6.38
N MET A 178 6.80 -19.14 6.33
CA MET A 178 7.59 -18.14 7.04
C MET A 178 7.48 -18.30 8.56
N HIS A 179 6.28 -18.55 9.08
CA HIS A 179 6.06 -18.80 10.51
C HIS A 179 6.70 -20.10 10.97
N LYS A 180 6.62 -21.20 10.19
CA LYS A 180 7.31 -22.47 10.47
C LYS A 180 8.82 -22.28 10.52
N MET A 181 9.40 -21.50 9.59
CA MET A 181 10.83 -21.17 9.61
C MET A 181 11.20 -20.35 10.85
N ALA A 182 10.36 -19.40 11.25
CA ALA A 182 10.59 -18.59 12.45
C ALA A 182 10.52 -19.44 13.73
N GLU A 183 9.60 -20.39 13.80
CA GLU A 183 9.45 -21.30 14.93
C GLU A 183 10.63 -22.27 15.03
N ALA A 184 11.06 -22.87 13.92
CA ALA A 184 12.23 -23.74 13.86
C ALA A 184 13.51 -23.05 14.31
N ASN A 185 13.61 -21.74 14.06
CA ASN A 185 14.77 -20.92 14.44
C ASN A 185 14.58 -20.16 15.77
N LYS A 186 13.57 -20.50 16.57
CA LYS A 186 13.23 -19.82 17.82
C LYS A 186 14.41 -19.79 18.81
N ALA A 187 15.26 -20.80 18.82
CA ALA A 187 16.47 -20.86 19.65
C ALA A 187 17.42 -19.67 19.42
N PHE A 188 17.42 -19.09 18.22
CA PHE A 188 18.28 -17.96 17.85
C PHE A 188 17.64 -16.58 18.10
N ALA A 189 16.46 -16.53 18.74
CA ALA A 189 15.74 -15.28 18.99
C ALA A 189 16.53 -14.29 19.89
N HIS A 190 17.44 -14.79 20.72
CA HIS A 190 18.31 -13.96 21.58
C HIS A 190 19.35 -13.14 20.79
N TYR A 191 19.60 -13.46 19.52
CA TYR A 191 20.47 -12.66 18.63
C TYR A 191 19.76 -11.48 17.96
N ARG A 192 18.69 -11.00 18.55
CA ARG A 192 17.79 -9.97 18.03
C ARG A 192 18.27 -8.53 18.30
N PHE A 193 19.52 -8.20 18.13
CA PHE A 193 19.96 -6.80 18.33
C PHE A 193 19.70 -5.91 17.12
#